data_ee150962710e0c338c57495a0ad15ac8
#
_entry.id   ee150962710e0c338c57495a0ad15ac8
#
_cell.length_a   1.000
_cell.length_b   1.000
_cell.length_c   1.000
_cell.angle_alpha   90.00
_cell.angle_beta   90.00
_cell.angle_gamma   90.00
#
_symmetry.space_group_name_H-M   'P 1'
#
loop_
_entity.id
_entity.type
_entity.pdbx_description
1 polymer ?
#
loop_
_entity_poly.entity_id
_entity_poly.type
_entity_poly.pdbx_seq_one_letter_code
_entity_poly.pdbx_strand_id
1 'polypeptide(L)'
;MPTPARPQGNGGPGRQPKKTGKGAGLGAKRLRATAAALAPELFPEEETAGFSPRPESAVHGPAAEAETPRGGVSKQALKFVLGILLLPVAFILTGGFLGTLKQSVHDGLLAQRSFGCLAVGMLLFAILFAVVPRRILMLAYVFGHEVTHALWVKLFGGKVANQFHVSLEGGHVLTDRVNTWIILSPYFFPIYSFLAGTLYGVLLLSGEMIDLMNGGGGLYPAIASFQWLFLLVIGCTLAFHLAFTFLLVTKSQPDLHYGGTFFSLTVIYLINLLIITGLLLGTSRHGLWGLYGECLVKSTELFVELCGRLWVLGTEGVDVLRTSLGK
;
A
#
# COMPACT_ATOMS: atom_id res chain seq x y z
N MET A 1 -7.19 61.41 40.22
CA MET A 1 -7.78 62.11 39.05
C MET A 1 -7.72 61.24 37.84
N PRO A 2 -8.65 61.30 36.93
CA PRO A 2 -9.47 60.11 36.59
C PRO A 2 -9.09 59.51 35.23
N THR A 3 -9.42 58.24 35.09
CA THR A 3 -9.51 57.44 33.84
C THR A 3 -10.58 58.03 32.90
N PRO A 4 -10.44 57.90 31.57
CA PRO A 4 -11.59 57.72 30.71
C PRO A 4 -11.56 56.47 29.85
N ALA A 5 -12.57 55.70 30.02
CA ALA A 5 -13.62 55.20 29.11
C ALA A 5 -13.20 54.66 27.73
N ARG A 6 -13.58 53.40 27.54
CA ARG A 6 -13.71 52.58 26.35
C ARG A 6 -14.93 53.02 25.50
N PRO A 7 -14.89 52.93 24.18
CA PRO A 7 -16.12 52.78 23.41
C PRO A 7 -16.28 51.36 22.86
N GLN A 8 -17.50 50.88 22.98
CA GLN A 8 -18.05 49.68 22.36
C GLN A 8 -18.26 49.93 20.86
N GLY A 9 -17.97 48.94 20.04
CA GLY A 9 -18.25 48.92 18.60
C GLY A 9 -18.89 47.61 18.16
N ASN A 10 -20.07 47.76 17.67
CA ASN A 10 -21.10 46.88 17.18
C ASN A 10 -20.65 45.70 16.33
N GLY A 11 -21.28 44.54 16.58
CA GLY A 11 -21.24 43.35 15.76
C GLY A 11 -22.12 43.43 14.51
N GLY A 12 -21.61 42.91 13.42
CA GLY A 12 -22.37 42.60 12.21
C GLY A 12 -22.25 41.10 11.88
N PRO A 13 -23.32 40.47 11.34
CA PRO A 13 -23.40 39.03 11.21
C PRO A 13 -22.57 38.50 10.06
N GLY A 14 -21.67 37.53 10.34
CA GLY A 14 -20.86 36.82 9.38
C GLY A 14 -21.68 35.92 8.46
N ARG A 15 -21.53 36.12 7.17
CA ARG A 15 -22.05 35.26 6.11
C ARG A 15 -21.29 33.93 6.11
N GLN A 16 -22.01 32.81 6.28
CA GLN A 16 -21.52 31.46 6.04
C GLN A 16 -21.36 31.20 4.53
N PRO A 17 -20.28 30.54 4.05
CA PRO A 17 -20.20 30.14 2.66
C PRO A 17 -21.03 28.87 2.40
N LYS A 18 -21.83 28.93 1.33
CA LYS A 18 -22.68 27.83 0.81
C LYS A 18 -21.81 26.64 0.39
N LYS A 19 -22.10 25.46 0.94
CA LYS A 19 -21.61 24.17 0.47
C LYS A 19 -22.29 23.81 -0.85
N THR A 20 -21.51 23.75 -1.94
CA THR A 20 -21.92 23.08 -3.18
C THR A 20 -20.88 22.02 -3.51
N GLY A 21 -21.29 20.75 -3.52
CA GLY A 21 -20.43 19.61 -3.87
C GLY A 21 -21.10 18.27 -3.59
N LYS A 22 -22.23 17.99 -4.23
CA LYS A 22 -22.85 16.65 -4.24
C LYS A 22 -22.53 16.00 -5.59
N GLY A 23 -21.71 14.92 -5.59
CA GLY A 23 -21.59 14.09 -6.78
C GLY A 23 -20.55 12.97 -6.76
N ALA A 24 -19.45 13.09 -6.02
CA ALA A 24 -18.37 12.08 -6.08
C ALA A 24 -18.40 11.03 -4.92
N GLY A 25 -19.49 10.97 -4.16
CA GLY A 25 -19.53 10.34 -2.84
C GLY A 25 -20.09 8.92 -2.74
N LEU A 26 -20.75 8.35 -3.76
CA LEU A 26 -21.51 7.11 -3.54
C LEU A 26 -20.65 5.83 -3.49
N GLY A 27 -19.63 5.72 -4.34
CA GLY A 27 -18.73 4.56 -4.34
C GLY A 27 -17.80 4.54 -3.12
N ALA A 28 -17.20 5.68 -2.82
CA ALA A 28 -16.35 5.85 -1.65
C ALA A 28 -17.14 5.73 -0.32
N LYS A 29 -18.42 6.17 -0.32
CA LYS A 29 -19.32 5.97 0.83
C LYS A 29 -19.68 4.49 1.03
N ARG A 30 -19.91 3.72 -0.04
CA ARG A 30 -20.20 2.27 0.08
C ARG A 30 -18.98 1.49 0.56
N LEU A 31 -17.79 1.73 0.01
CA LEU A 31 -16.55 1.12 0.49
C LEU A 31 -16.24 1.51 1.95
N ARG A 32 -16.45 2.78 2.31
CA ARG A 32 -16.32 3.22 3.70
C ARG A 32 -17.40 2.62 4.61
N ALA A 33 -18.62 2.44 4.13
CA ALA A 33 -19.69 1.82 4.91
C ALA A 33 -19.44 0.32 5.10
N THR A 34 -18.90 -0.38 4.11
CA THR A 34 -18.52 -1.80 4.25
C THR A 34 -17.31 -1.97 5.17
N ALA A 35 -16.29 -1.11 5.04
CA ALA A 35 -15.14 -1.11 5.95
C ALA A 35 -15.53 -0.66 7.36
N ALA A 36 -16.46 0.29 7.51
CA ALA A 36 -16.99 0.73 8.80
C ALA A 36 -17.96 -0.29 9.43
N ALA A 37 -18.65 -1.10 8.63
CA ALA A 37 -19.49 -2.20 9.12
C ALA A 37 -18.66 -3.40 9.58
N LEU A 38 -17.49 -3.64 8.98
CA LEU A 38 -16.55 -4.67 9.40
C LEU A 38 -15.64 -4.20 10.56
N ALA A 39 -15.42 -2.89 10.68
CA ALA A 39 -14.54 -2.33 11.70
C ALA A 39 -15.03 -2.54 13.16
N PRO A 40 -16.32 -2.44 13.52
CA PRO A 40 -16.79 -2.70 14.89
C PRO A 40 -16.73 -4.16 15.27
N GLU A 41 -16.96 -5.10 14.33
CA GLU A 41 -16.83 -6.53 14.59
C GLU A 41 -15.36 -6.97 14.70
N LEU A 42 -14.47 -6.32 13.93
CA LEU A 42 -13.04 -6.57 13.95
C LEU A 42 -12.32 -5.82 15.10
N PHE A 43 -12.85 -4.68 15.54
CA PHE A 43 -12.30 -3.83 16.59
C PHE A 43 -13.44 -3.28 17.45
N PRO A 44 -13.81 -3.94 18.57
CA PRO A 44 -14.79 -3.42 19.53
C PRO A 44 -14.42 -2.01 19.96
N GLU A 45 -15.41 -1.12 20.08
CA GLU A 45 -15.18 0.31 20.38
C GLU A 45 -14.40 0.54 21.68
N GLU A 46 -14.48 -0.35 22.66
CA GLU A 46 -13.69 -0.30 23.89
C GLU A 46 -12.18 -0.49 23.66
N GLU A 47 -11.78 -1.27 22.63
CA GLU A 47 -10.37 -1.44 22.26
C GLU A 47 -9.87 -0.32 21.34
N THR A 48 -10.78 0.37 20.65
CA THR A 48 -10.43 1.48 19.75
C THR A 48 -10.52 2.85 20.40
N ALA A 49 -11.12 2.97 21.58
CA ALA A 49 -11.22 4.24 22.31
C ALA A 49 -9.85 4.87 22.68
N GLY A 50 -8.77 4.08 22.67
CA GLY A 50 -7.39 4.57 22.78
C GLY A 50 -6.68 4.74 21.42
N PHE A 51 -7.29 4.34 20.31
CA PHE A 51 -6.72 4.47 18.98
C PHE A 51 -7.38 5.60 18.21
N SER A 52 -7.21 6.80 18.69
CA SER A 52 -7.30 7.99 17.84
C SER A 52 -5.91 8.12 17.20
N PRO A 53 -5.75 7.94 15.87
CA PRO A 53 -4.50 8.30 15.23
C PRO A 53 -4.34 9.80 15.45
N ARG A 54 -3.46 10.18 16.38
CA ARG A 54 -2.99 11.56 16.38
C ARG A 54 -2.48 11.86 14.97
N PRO A 55 -2.75 13.03 14.41
CA PRO A 55 -2.20 13.42 13.10
C PRO A 55 -0.66 13.48 13.06
N GLU A 56 0.01 12.98 14.08
CA GLU A 56 1.46 13.02 14.31
C GLU A 56 2.22 11.73 13.96
N SER A 57 1.59 10.72 13.35
CA SER A 57 2.34 9.58 12.77
C SER A 57 3.02 9.92 11.44
N ALA A 58 3.30 11.19 11.24
CA ALA A 58 4.04 11.65 10.08
C ALA A 58 5.54 11.67 10.37
N VAL A 59 6.34 11.33 9.37
CA VAL A 59 7.77 11.59 9.35
C VAL A 59 7.99 13.09 9.54
N HIS A 60 8.32 13.50 10.77
CA HIS A 60 8.58 14.91 11.08
C HIS A 60 10.03 15.27 10.71
N GLY A 61 10.19 16.00 9.60
CA GLY A 61 11.43 16.69 9.27
C GLY A 61 11.25 18.21 9.42
N PRO A 62 12.30 19.01 9.64
CA PRO A 62 12.20 20.46 9.63
C PRO A 62 11.64 21.01 8.31
N ALA A 63 11.68 20.23 7.23
CA ALA A 63 11.03 20.54 5.97
C ALA A 63 9.50 20.28 5.98
N ALA A 64 8.99 19.42 6.86
CA ALA A 64 7.56 19.13 6.95
C ALA A 64 6.76 20.26 7.64
N GLU A 65 7.38 20.98 8.57
CA GLU A 65 6.77 22.17 9.16
C GLU A 65 6.80 23.40 8.22
N ALA A 66 7.76 23.45 7.28
CA ALA A 66 7.84 24.53 6.29
C ALA A 66 6.98 24.28 5.04
N GLU A 67 6.64 23.03 4.76
CA GLU A 67 5.77 22.64 3.66
C GLU A 67 4.36 22.24 4.15
N THR A 68 3.65 23.11 4.87
CA THR A 68 2.21 23.22 4.63
C THR A 68 2.02 23.28 3.10
N PRO A 69 1.05 22.55 2.49
CA PRO A 69 1.01 22.36 1.05
C PRO A 69 0.80 23.69 0.29
N ARG A 70 1.84 24.51 0.26
CA ARG A 70 2.04 25.63 -0.68
C ARG A 70 2.51 25.12 -2.06
N GLY A 71 2.43 23.81 -2.29
CA GLY A 71 2.42 23.27 -3.63
C GLY A 71 1.12 23.68 -4.25
N GLY A 72 1.12 24.76 -5.02
CA GLY A 72 -0.06 25.32 -5.63
C GLY A 72 -0.87 24.24 -6.35
N VAL A 73 -2.12 24.54 -6.69
CA VAL A 73 -3.10 23.71 -7.43
C VAL A 73 -2.45 22.87 -8.54
N SER A 74 -1.36 23.37 -9.13
CA SER A 74 -0.58 22.70 -10.17
C SER A 74 0.12 21.41 -9.73
N LYS A 75 0.72 21.32 -8.52
CA LYS A 75 1.43 20.09 -8.08
C LYS A 75 0.46 18.97 -7.73
N GLN A 76 -0.68 19.29 -7.09
CA GLN A 76 -1.71 18.30 -6.80
C GLN A 76 -2.42 17.84 -8.07
N ALA A 77 -2.70 18.76 -9.01
CA ALA A 77 -3.26 18.42 -10.30
C ALA A 77 -2.31 17.51 -11.11
N LEU A 78 -1.00 17.81 -11.12
CA LEU A 78 -0.01 16.95 -11.78
C LEU A 78 0.00 15.54 -11.18
N LYS A 79 0.00 15.40 -9.84
CA LYS A 79 -0.05 14.09 -9.18
C LYS A 79 -1.36 13.34 -9.50
N PHE A 80 -2.49 14.04 -9.56
CA PHE A 80 -3.75 13.46 -9.97
C PHE A 80 -3.71 12.93 -11.41
N VAL A 81 -3.17 13.72 -12.35
CA VAL A 81 -2.97 13.29 -13.74
C VAL A 81 -2.04 12.08 -13.83
N LEU A 82 -0.92 12.09 -13.10
CA LEU A 82 -0.01 10.94 -13.02
C LEU A 82 -0.72 9.69 -12.50
N GLY A 83 -1.59 9.84 -11.49
CA GLY A 83 -2.41 8.74 -11.00
C GLY A 83 -3.34 8.17 -12.07
N ILE A 84 -3.96 9.02 -12.90
CA ILE A 84 -4.79 8.59 -14.03
C ILE A 84 -3.95 7.87 -15.09
N LEU A 85 -2.77 8.40 -15.43
CA LEU A 85 -1.86 7.77 -16.39
C LEU A 85 -1.35 6.39 -15.96
N LEU A 86 -1.37 6.10 -14.67
CA LEU A 86 -1.01 4.78 -14.12
C LEU A 86 -2.17 3.77 -14.18
N LEU A 87 -3.43 4.19 -14.40
CA LEU A 87 -4.57 3.27 -14.45
C LEU A 87 -4.49 2.23 -15.58
N PRO A 88 -4.10 2.57 -16.82
CA PRO A 88 -3.85 1.57 -17.86
C PRO A 88 -2.86 0.51 -17.42
N VAL A 89 -1.75 0.92 -16.79
CA VAL A 89 -0.73 0.01 -16.27
C VAL A 89 -1.33 -0.89 -15.18
N ALA A 90 -2.12 -0.32 -14.26
CA ALA A 90 -2.79 -1.08 -13.22
C ALA A 90 -3.77 -2.11 -13.82
N PHE A 91 -4.53 -1.74 -14.85
CA PHE A 91 -5.44 -2.65 -15.53
C PHE A 91 -4.70 -3.82 -16.19
N ILE A 92 -3.64 -3.53 -16.96
CA ILE A 92 -2.88 -4.54 -17.69
C ILE A 92 -2.17 -5.50 -16.73
N LEU A 93 -1.49 -4.98 -15.70
CA LEU A 93 -0.80 -5.81 -14.71
C LEU A 93 -1.77 -6.67 -13.88
N THR A 94 -2.94 -6.11 -13.52
CA THR A 94 -3.98 -6.86 -12.81
C THR A 94 -4.53 -7.99 -13.68
N GLY A 95 -4.84 -7.72 -14.94
CA GLY A 95 -5.30 -8.74 -15.87
C GLY A 95 -4.26 -9.82 -16.12
N GLY A 96 -3.00 -9.43 -16.27
CA GLY A 96 -1.87 -10.36 -16.36
C GLY A 96 -1.75 -11.26 -15.14
N PHE A 97 -1.80 -10.69 -13.93
CA PHE A 97 -1.76 -11.43 -12.67
C PHE A 97 -2.95 -12.39 -12.53
N LEU A 98 -4.18 -11.90 -12.71
CA LEU A 98 -5.38 -12.71 -12.55
C LEU A 98 -5.47 -13.83 -13.59
N GLY A 99 -5.09 -13.56 -14.85
CA GLY A 99 -5.03 -14.55 -15.91
C GLY A 99 -4.03 -15.66 -15.59
N THR A 100 -2.84 -15.28 -15.17
CA THR A 100 -1.78 -16.22 -14.75
C THR A 100 -2.22 -17.04 -13.54
N LEU A 101 -2.78 -16.39 -12.51
CA LEU A 101 -3.25 -17.08 -11.32
C LEU A 101 -4.35 -18.09 -11.66
N LYS A 102 -5.35 -17.69 -12.44
CA LYS A 102 -6.46 -18.56 -12.87
C LYS A 102 -5.93 -19.80 -13.60
N GLN A 103 -5.06 -19.61 -14.58
CA GLN A 103 -4.50 -20.72 -15.35
C GLN A 103 -3.61 -21.60 -14.49
N SER A 104 -2.76 -21.01 -13.66
CA SER A 104 -1.84 -21.74 -12.78
C SER A 104 -2.60 -22.59 -11.74
N VAL A 105 -3.70 -22.07 -11.20
CA VAL A 105 -4.57 -22.86 -10.28
C VAL A 105 -5.18 -24.06 -11.02
N HIS A 106 -5.63 -23.85 -12.25
CA HIS A 106 -6.15 -24.93 -13.11
C HIS A 106 -5.06 -25.99 -13.39
N ASP A 107 -3.81 -25.56 -13.61
CA ASP A 107 -2.66 -26.42 -13.90
C ASP A 107 -2.02 -27.02 -12.64
N GLY A 108 -2.67 -26.91 -11.49
CA GLY A 108 -2.26 -27.56 -10.25
C GLY A 108 -1.21 -26.76 -9.43
N LEU A 109 -1.14 -25.43 -9.55
CA LEU A 109 -0.25 -24.57 -8.76
C LEU A 109 -0.37 -24.83 -7.26
N LEU A 110 -1.58 -25.05 -6.77
CA LEU A 110 -1.83 -25.31 -5.34
C LEU A 110 -1.14 -26.59 -4.82
N ALA A 111 -0.89 -27.54 -5.71
CA ALA A 111 -0.15 -28.76 -5.37
C ALA A 111 1.39 -28.57 -5.36
N GLN A 112 1.89 -27.44 -5.85
CA GLN A 112 3.32 -27.14 -5.79
C GLN A 112 3.73 -26.78 -4.36
N ARG A 113 4.72 -27.50 -3.83
CA ARG A 113 5.16 -27.35 -2.44
C ARG A 113 5.50 -25.90 -2.07
N SER A 114 6.24 -25.18 -2.91
CA SER A 114 6.67 -23.81 -2.63
C SER A 114 5.47 -22.86 -2.53
N PHE A 115 4.56 -22.93 -3.50
CA PHE A 115 3.33 -22.10 -3.46
C PHE A 115 2.41 -22.52 -2.32
N GLY A 116 2.27 -23.82 -2.06
CA GLY A 116 1.49 -24.36 -0.94
C GLY A 116 1.99 -23.82 0.40
N CYS A 117 3.30 -23.79 0.64
CA CYS A 117 3.88 -23.24 1.86
C CYS A 117 3.62 -21.74 2.00
N LEU A 118 3.71 -20.95 0.91
CA LEU A 118 3.38 -19.53 0.91
C LEU A 118 1.90 -19.33 1.26
N ALA A 119 1.00 -20.07 0.62
CA ALA A 119 -0.45 -19.98 0.85
C ALA A 119 -0.83 -20.39 2.29
N VAL A 120 -0.24 -21.47 2.81
CA VAL A 120 -0.41 -21.90 4.20
C VAL A 120 0.09 -20.82 5.18
N GLY A 121 1.21 -20.16 4.87
CA GLY A 121 1.72 -19.03 5.64
C GLY A 121 0.70 -17.88 5.69
N MET A 122 0.07 -17.54 4.56
CA MET A 122 -0.98 -16.52 4.53
C MET A 122 -2.20 -16.91 5.37
N LEU A 123 -2.62 -18.18 5.31
CA LEU A 123 -3.71 -18.70 6.14
C LEU A 123 -3.33 -18.73 7.64
N LEU A 124 -2.08 -19.04 7.96
CA LEU A 124 -1.57 -19.00 9.34
C LEU A 124 -1.72 -17.58 9.92
N PHE A 125 -1.50 -16.53 9.14
CA PHE A 125 -1.74 -15.16 9.62
C PHE A 125 -3.21 -14.96 10.02
N ALA A 126 -4.17 -15.49 9.28
CA ALA A 126 -5.59 -15.38 9.66
C ALA A 126 -5.87 -16.01 11.04
N ILE A 127 -5.22 -17.15 11.34
CA ILE A 127 -5.30 -17.80 12.65
C ILE A 127 -4.63 -16.92 13.71
N LEU A 128 -3.42 -16.41 13.45
CA LEU A 128 -2.72 -15.51 14.36
C LEU A 128 -3.52 -14.24 14.63
N PHE A 129 -4.16 -13.69 13.61
CA PHE A 129 -5.02 -12.50 13.75
C PHE A 129 -6.23 -12.76 14.65
N ALA A 130 -6.76 -13.99 14.68
CA ALA A 130 -7.86 -14.38 15.57
C ALA A 130 -7.42 -14.67 17.01
N VAL A 131 -6.19 -15.19 17.20
CA VAL A 131 -5.72 -15.69 18.51
C VAL A 131 -4.84 -14.67 19.23
N VAL A 132 -3.97 -13.96 18.50
CA VAL A 132 -3.02 -13.01 19.10
C VAL A 132 -3.75 -11.72 19.49
N PRO A 133 -3.53 -11.18 20.70
CA PRO A 133 -4.10 -9.90 21.10
C PRO A 133 -3.76 -8.80 20.08
N ARG A 134 -4.77 -8.08 19.62
CA ARG A 134 -4.65 -7.05 18.58
C ARG A 134 -3.63 -5.96 18.91
N ARG A 135 -3.47 -5.66 20.22
CA ARG A 135 -2.45 -4.71 20.69
C ARG A 135 -1.04 -5.13 20.30
N ILE A 136 -0.72 -6.44 20.36
CA ILE A 136 0.60 -6.95 19.97
C ILE A 136 0.80 -6.83 18.47
N LEU A 137 -0.21 -7.22 17.67
CA LEU A 137 -0.16 -7.10 16.22
C LEU A 137 -0.04 -5.63 15.78
N MET A 138 -0.76 -4.73 16.44
CA MET A 138 -0.70 -3.30 16.16
C MET A 138 0.69 -2.73 16.49
N LEU A 139 1.26 -3.07 17.66
CA LEU A 139 2.62 -2.63 18.01
C LEU A 139 3.66 -3.16 17.03
N ALA A 140 3.56 -4.42 16.63
CA ALA A 140 4.43 -5.00 15.61
C ALA A 140 4.29 -4.27 14.28
N TYR A 141 3.06 -3.91 13.89
CA TYR A 141 2.83 -3.16 12.66
C TYR A 141 3.41 -1.75 12.75
N VAL A 142 3.11 -0.98 13.81
CA VAL A 142 3.63 0.39 13.99
C VAL A 142 5.15 0.36 14.03
N PHE A 143 5.75 -0.59 14.73
CA PHE A 143 7.21 -0.75 14.75
C PHE A 143 7.76 -0.96 13.33
N GLY A 144 7.24 -1.91 12.57
CA GLY A 144 7.65 -2.17 11.19
C GLY A 144 7.45 -0.96 10.27
N HIS A 145 6.36 -0.21 10.47
CA HIS A 145 6.03 1.02 9.74
C HIS A 145 7.11 2.07 9.94
N GLU A 146 7.44 2.39 11.20
CA GLU A 146 8.45 3.40 11.53
C GLU A 146 9.87 2.96 11.10
N VAL A 147 10.20 1.67 11.28
CA VAL A 147 11.48 1.12 10.79
C VAL A 147 11.57 1.25 9.27
N THR A 148 10.48 1.06 8.55
CA THR A 148 10.46 1.23 7.09
C THR A 148 10.73 2.68 6.71
N HIS A 149 10.10 3.66 7.37
CA HIS A 149 10.42 5.08 7.17
C HIS A 149 11.92 5.34 7.40
N ALA A 150 12.47 4.90 8.53
CA ALA A 150 13.88 5.08 8.86
C ALA A 150 14.81 4.45 7.83
N LEU A 151 14.49 3.24 7.35
CA LEU A 151 15.24 2.55 6.29
C LEU A 151 15.25 3.38 5.00
N TRP A 152 14.09 3.82 4.54
CA TRP A 152 13.97 4.58 3.30
C TRP A 152 14.62 5.97 3.40
N VAL A 153 14.56 6.64 4.56
CA VAL A 153 15.33 7.87 4.82
C VAL A 153 16.82 7.62 4.59
N LYS A 154 17.35 6.52 5.15
CA LYS A 154 18.75 6.13 4.97
C LYS A 154 19.09 5.81 3.51
N LEU A 155 18.25 5.09 2.81
CA LEU A 155 18.42 4.77 1.38
C LEU A 155 18.47 6.04 0.52
N PHE A 156 17.71 7.08 0.87
CA PHE A 156 17.75 8.38 0.21
C PHE A 156 18.87 9.31 0.74
N GLY A 157 19.79 8.79 1.56
CA GLY A 157 20.94 9.55 2.10
C GLY A 157 20.55 10.58 3.15
N GLY A 158 19.40 10.41 3.81
CA GLY A 158 18.95 11.23 4.92
C GLY A 158 19.49 10.75 6.27
N LYS A 159 19.28 11.57 7.29
CA LYS A 159 19.62 11.29 8.68
C LYS A 159 18.33 11.06 9.48
N VAL A 160 18.36 10.07 10.33
CA VAL A 160 17.31 9.77 11.30
C VAL A 160 17.81 10.22 12.66
N ALA A 161 17.01 11.01 13.38
CA ALA A 161 17.33 11.42 14.74
C ALA A 161 17.21 10.23 15.71
N ASN A 162 17.87 10.32 16.87
CA ASN A 162 17.82 9.25 17.89
C ASN A 162 16.46 9.14 18.62
N GLN A 163 15.46 9.90 18.17
CA GLN A 163 14.11 9.86 18.72
C GLN A 163 13.25 8.96 17.83
N PHE A 164 13.14 7.70 18.22
CA PHE A 164 12.27 6.71 17.63
C PHE A 164 11.18 6.37 18.65
N HIS A 165 9.93 6.67 18.31
CA HIS A 165 8.81 6.43 19.20
C HIS A 165 7.82 5.46 18.55
N VAL A 166 7.40 4.46 19.33
CA VAL A 166 6.37 3.48 18.94
C VAL A 166 5.41 3.29 20.09
N SER A 167 4.13 3.47 19.83
CA SER A 167 3.06 3.25 20.81
C SER A 167 1.81 2.67 20.11
N LEU A 168 0.80 2.30 20.88
CA LEU A 168 -0.50 1.88 20.34
C LEU A 168 -1.25 3.03 19.63
N GLU A 169 -0.93 4.25 19.99
CA GLU A 169 -1.53 5.46 19.42
C GLU A 169 -0.88 5.87 18.10
N GLY A 170 0.26 5.30 17.76
CA GLY A 170 1.06 5.57 16.56
C GLY A 170 2.55 5.62 16.86
N GLY A 171 3.34 5.92 15.85
CA GLY A 171 4.78 6.11 15.95
C GLY A 171 5.22 7.38 15.22
N HIS A 172 6.47 7.77 15.42
CA HIS A 172 7.08 8.82 14.63
C HIS A 172 8.60 8.67 14.56
N VAL A 173 9.14 9.06 13.43
CA VAL A 173 10.57 9.13 13.17
C VAL A 173 10.92 10.54 12.74
N LEU A 174 11.80 11.19 13.48
CA LEU A 174 12.32 12.51 13.09
C LEU A 174 13.41 12.36 12.04
N THR A 175 13.28 13.09 10.92
CA THR A 175 14.20 13.01 9.79
C THR A 175 14.45 14.37 9.17
N ASP A 176 15.62 14.52 8.53
CA ASP A 176 16.00 15.69 7.75
C ASP A 176 15.53 15.63 6.28
N ARG A 177 14.97 14.49 5.83
CA ARG A 177 14.51 14.29 4.46
C ARG A 177 13.13 13.67 4.40
N VAL A 178 12.28 14.28 3.59
CA VAL A 178 10.92 13.80 3.31
C VAL A 178 10.66 13.84 1.82
N ASN A 179 10.18 12.74 1.26
CA ASN A 179 9.68 12.66 -0.11
C ASN A 179 8.54 11.64 -0.21
N THR A 180 7.84 11.62 -1.35
CA THR A 180 6.70 10.73 -1.56
C THR A 180 7.05 9.24 -1.35
N TRP A 181 8.26 8.81 -1.74
CA TRP A 181 8.70 7.42 -1.59
C TRP A 181 8.95 7.05 -0.13
N ILE A 182 9.59 7.94 0.64
CA ILE A 182 9.79 7.75 2.08
C ILE A 182 8.43 7.63 2.78
N ILE A 183 7.50 8.54 2.47
CA ILE A 183 6.19 8.58 3.12
C ILE A 183 5.33 7.37 2.77
N LEU A 184 5.36 6.91 1.51
CA LEU A 184 4.54 5.78 1.07
C LEU A 184 5.18 4.42 1.33
N SER A 185 6.47 4.38 1.68
CA SER A 185 7.22 3.12 1.81
C SER A 185 6.58 2.09 2.76
N PRO A 186 6.03 2.43 3.94
CA PRO A 186 5.45 1.43 4.83
C PRO A 186 4.18 0.75 4.28
N TYR A 187 3.54 1.37 3.30
CA TYR A 187 2.32 0.83 2.69
C TYR A 187 2.58 -0.12 1.52
N PHE A 188 3.79 -0.08 0.95
CA PHE A 188 4.14 -0.98 -0.16
C PHE A 188 5.36 -1.86 0.12
N PHE A 189 6.14 -1.59 1.16
CA PHE A 189 7.33 -2.36 1.47
C PHE A 189 7.10 -3.32 2.64
N PRO A 190 6.93 -4.64 2.39
CA PRO A 190 6.66 -5.63 3.44
C PRO A 190 7.94 -5.96 4.22
N ILE A 191 8.34 -5.09 5.16
CA ILE A 191 9.63 -5.14 5.86
C ILE A 191 9.93 -6.51 6.46
N TYR A 192 8.95 -7.17 7.09
CA TYR A 192 9.15 -8.47 7.72
C TYR A 192 9.36 -9.59 6.70
N SER A 193 8.62 -9.57 5.58
CA SER A 193 8.83 -10.53 4.48
C SER A 193 10.17 -10.31 3.81
N PHE A 194 10.58 -9.06 3.65
CA PHE A 194 11.89 -8.70 3.11
C PHE A 194 13.01 -9.19 4.02
N LEU A 195 12.90 -8.99 5.34
CA LEU A 195 13.89 -9.49 6.30
C LEU A 195 13.99 -11.02 6.28
N ALA A 196 12.85 -11.72 6.24
CA ALA A 196 12.84 -13.18 6.15
C ALA A 196 13.48 -13.68 4.86
N GLY A 197 13.14 -13.06 3.72
CA GLY A 197 13.73 -13.41 2.41
C GLY A 197 15.22 -13.10 2.35
N THR A 198 15.65 -11.96 2.87
CA THR A 198 17.07 -11.57 2.93
C THR A 198 17.86 -12.51 3.82
N LEU A 199 17.33 -12.85 5.00
CA LEU A 199 17.98 -13.81 5.89
C LEU A 199 18.17 -15.17 5.19
N TYR A 200 17.14 -15.67 4.53
CA TYR A 200 17.24 -16.92 3.79
C TYR A 200 18.27 -16.84 2.65
N GLY A 201 18.27 -15.76 1.87
CA GLY A 201 19.25 -15.54 0.81
C GLY A 201 20.68 -15.47 1.34
N VAL A 202 20.92 -14.78 2.44
CA VAL A 202 22.24 -14.71 3.09
C VAL A 202 22.70 -16.10 3.57
N LEU A 203 21.80 -16.87 4.19
CA LEU A 203 22.12 -18.23 4.64
C LEU A 203 22.46 -19.16 3.46
N LEU A 204 21.73 -19.08 2.35
CA LEU A 204 22.04 -19.86 1.14
C LEU A 204 23.41 -19.51 0.55
N LEU A 205 23.68 -18.21 0.37
CA LEU A 205 24.97 -17.73 -0.14
C LEU A 205 26.13 -18.14 0.78
N SER A 206 25.94 -18.05 2.09
CA SER A 206 26.95 -18.48 3.06
C SER A 206 27.18 -19.97 3.00
N GLY A 207 26.13 -20.79 2.86
CA GLY A 207 26.23 -22.23 2.71
C GLY A 207 26.98 -22.64 1.43
N GLU A 208 26.67 -21.98 0.31
CA GLU A 208 27.35 -22.20 -0.97
C GLU A 208 28.85 -21.84 -0.89
N MET A 209 29.17 -20.67 -0.31
CA MET A 209 30.56 -20.23 -0.12
C MET A 209 31.36 -21.22 0.73
N ILE A 210 30.79 -21.70 1.85
CA ILE A 210 31.45 -22.65 2.74
C ILE A 210 31.65 -24.00 2.04
N ASP A 211 30.63 -24.47 1.31
CA ASP A 211 30.75 -25.75 0.56
C ASP A 211 31.82 -25.65 -0.53
N LEU A 212 31.90 -24.50 -1.25
CA LEU A 212 32.97 -24.28 -2.24
C LEU A 212 34.37 -24.26 -1.61
N MET A 213 34.53 -23.61 -0.45
CA MET A 213 35.82 -23.55 0.25
C MET A 213 36.28 -24.94 0.78
N ASN A 214 35.33 -25.77 1.16
CA ASN A 214 35.61 -27.10 1.74
C ASN A 214 35.63 -28.25 0.70
N GLY A 215 35.53 -27.95 -0.59
CA GLY A 215 35.50 -28.97 -1.65
C GLY A 215 34.16 -29.73 -1.71
N GLY A 216 33.10 -29.15 -1.21
CA GLY A 216 31.77 -29.73 -1.06
C GLY A 216 31.52 -30.24 0.37
N GLY A 217 30.43 -29.83 1.01
CA GLY A 217 30.15 -30.18 2.41
C GLY A 217 28.68 -30.45 2.72
N GLY A 218 27.78 -30.14 1.79
CA GLY A 218 26.35 -30.37 1.98
C GLY A 218 25.63 -29.32 2.84
N LEU A 219 26.28 -28.23 3.20
CA LEU A 219 25.67 -27.16 3.98
C LEU A 219 24.61 -26.39 3.16
N TYR A 220 24.91 -26.07 1.90
CA TYR A 220 23.94 -25.45 0.99
C TYR A 220 22.67 -26.29 0.82
N PRO A 221 22.71 -27.58 0.46
CA PRO A 221 21.49 -28.39 0.35
C PRO A 221 20.77 -28.57 1.68
N ALA A 222 21.48 -28.59 2.81
CA ALA A 222 20.85 -28.60 4.12
C ALA A 222 20.05 -27.33 4.37
N ILE A 223 20.61 -26.15 4.12
CA ILE A 223 19.91 -24.86 4.25
C ILE A 223 18.75 -24.79 3.23
N ALA A 224 18.98 -25.20 1.99
CA ALA A 224 17.95 -25.19 0.94
C ALA A 224 16.74 -26.08 1.31
N SER A 225 16.95 -27.15 2.08
CA SER A 225 15.85 -28.00 2.55
C SER A 225 14.85 -27.27 3.46
N PHE A 226 15.23 -26.18 4.11
CA PHE A 226 14.38 -25.33 4.95
C PHE A 226 13.62 -24.25 4.15
N GLN A 227 13.71 -24.22 2.82
CA GLN A 227 13.00 -23.26 1.98
C GLN A 227 11.50 -23.15 2.34
N TRP A 228 10.85 -24.27 2.64
CA TRP A 228 9.43 -24.32 3.00
C TRP A 228 9.11 -23.48 4.23
N LEU A 229 9.99 -23.45 5.24
CA LEU A 229 9.80 -22.66 6.46
C LEU A 229 9.87 -21.16 6.15
N PHE A 230 10.86 -20.74 5.35
CA PHE A 230 11.00 -19.35 4.96
C PHE A 230 9.82 -18.87 4.10
N LEU A 231 9.33 -19.70 3.18
CA LEU A 231 8.14 -19.39 2.38
C LEU A 231 6.88 -19.27 3.24
N LEU A 232 6.73 -20.12 4.27
CA LEU A 232 5.64 -20.03 5.22
C LEU A 232 5.71 -18.71 6.02
N VAL A 233 6.90 -18.33 6.51
CA VAL A 233 7.11 -17.06 7.22
C VAL A 233 6.86 -15.88 6.30
N ILE A 234 7.36 -15.90 5.05
CA ILE A 234 7.12 -14.86 4.05
C ILE A 234 5.62 -14.72 3.76
N GLY A 235 4.90 -15.84 3.58
CA GLY A 235 3.46 -15.81 3.36
C GLY A 235 2.70 -15.19 4.52
N CYS A 236 3.03 -15.58 5.76
CA CYS A 236 2.41 -15.07 6.97
C CYS A 236 2.67 -13.55 7.14
N THR A 237 3.91 -13.11 7.00
CA THR A 237 4.30 -11.70 7.16
C THR A 237 3.80 -10.82 6.01
N LEU A 238 3.67 -11.38 4.80
CA LEU A 238 3.05 -10.68 3.67
C LEU A 238 1.56 -10.46 3.91
N ALA A 239 0.84 -11.48 4.36
CA ALA A 239 -0.58 -11.35 4.70
C ALA A 239 -0.79 -10.33 5.83
N PHE A 240 0.09 -10.33 6.84
CA PHE A 240 0.14 -9.31 7.89
C PHE A 240 0.30 -7.90 7.29
N HIS A 241 1.30 -7.70 6.43
CA HIS A 241 1.54 -6.42 5.77
C HIS A 241 0.33 -5.94 4.96
N LEU A 242 -0.22 -6.81 4.09
CA LEU A 242 -1.35 -6.45 3.23
C LEU A 242 -2.61 -6.12 4.04
N ALA A 243 -2.91 -6.90 5.08
CA ALA A 243 -4.08 -6.68 5.93
C ALA A 243 -4.00 -5.34 6.66
N PHE A 244 -2.86 -5.04 7.29
CA PHE A 244 -2.68 -3.78 8.01
C PHE A 244 -2.57 -2.58 7.06
N THR A 245 -1.92 -2.72 5.90
CA THR A 245 -1.91 -1.69 4.85
C THR A 245 -3.34 -1.37 4.42
N PHE A 246 -4.17 -2.39 4.14
CA PHE A 246 -5.58 -2.19 3.78
C PHE A 246 -6.35 -1.47 4.89
N LEU A 247 -6.21 -1.90 6.15
CA LEU A 247 -6.89 -1.29 7.29
C LEU A 247 -6.51 0.18 7.47
N LEU A 248 -5.23 0.53 7.30
CA LEU A 248 -4.76 1.90 7.50
C LEU A 248 -5.12 2.81 6.33
N VAL A 249 -4.97 2.35 5.10
CA VAL A 249 -5.35 3.10 3.91
C VAL A 249 -6.83 3.50 3.95
N THR A 250 -7.70 2.67 4.54
CA THR A 250 -9.13 2.99 4.69
C THR A 250 -9.41 4.01 5.80
N LYS A 251 -8.47 4.25 6.74
CA LYS A 251 -8.61 5.18 7.86
C LYS A 251 -8.16 6.62 7.58
N SER A 252 -7.89 6.98 6.31
CA SER A 252 -7.50 8.35 5.92
C SER A 252 -6.25 8.85 6.63
N GLN A 253 -5.10 8.24 6.30
CA GLN A 253 -3.79 8.61 6.88
C GLN A 253 -3.26 9.92 6.29
N PRO A 254 -2.59 10.78 7.10
CA PRO A 254 -1.94 12.00 6.63
C PRO A 254 -0.93 11.77 5.51
N ASP A 255 -0.19 10.66 5.57
CA ASP A 255 0.80 10.23 4.58
C ASP A 255 0.24 10.15 3.16
N LEU A 256 -1.01 9.67 3.02
CA LEU A 256 -1.68 9.56 1.72
C LEU A 256 -2.02 10.93 1.13
N HIS A 257 -2.29 11.92 1.99
CA HIS A 257 -2.63 13.27 1.55
C HIS A 257 -1.42 14.05 1.05
N TYR A 258 -0.24 13.79 1.61
CA TYR A 258 1.01 14.44 1.19
C TYR A 258 1.32 14.20 -0.30
N GLY A 259 1.15 12.96 -0.77
CA GLY A 259 1.36 12.57 -2.16
C GLY A 259 0.18 12.88 -3.10
N GLY A 260 -0.99 13.30 -2.55
CA GLY A 260 -2.26 13.25 -3.27
C GLY A 260 -2.86 11.85 -3.17
N THR A 261 -4.00 11.72 -2.50
CA THR A 261 -4.58 10.42 -2.12
C THR A 261 -4.73 9.46 -3.29
N PHE A 262 -5.23 9.94 -4.43
CA PHE A 262 -5.46 9.09 -5.60
C PHE A 262 -4.15 8.51 -6.16
N PHE A 263 -3.14 9.36 -6.37
CA PHE A 263 -1.82 8.94 -6.83
C PHE A 263 -1.17 7.96 -5.85
N SER A 264 -1.20 8.29 -4.55
CA SER A 264 -0.64 7.44 -3.48
C SER A 264 -1.26 6.05 -3.48
N LEU A 265 -2.59 5.95 -3.56
CA LEU A 265 -3.30 4.67 -3.62
C LEU A 265 -2.94 3.85 -4.85
N THR A 266 -2.85 4.51 -6.01
CA THR A 266 -2.47 3.82 -7.26
C THR A 266 -1.05 3.28 -7.19
N VAL A 267 -0.09 4.04 -6.65
CA VAL A 267 1.30 3.60 -6.48
C VAL A 267 1.39 2.44 -5.48
N ILE A 268 0.74 2.56 -4.31
CA ILE A 268 0.69 1.50 -3.30
C ILE A 268 0.12 0.21 -3.91
N TYR A 269 -1.00 0.32 -4.63
CA TYR A 269 -1.61 -0.82 -5.29
C TYR A 269 -0.67 -1.50 -6.29
N LEU A 270 -0.06 -0.70 -7.20
CA LEU A 270 0.83 -1.22 -8.22
C LEU A 270 2.05 -1.94 -7.64
N ILE A 271 2.71 -1.36 -6.64
CA ILE A 271 3.90 -1.97 -6.06
C ILE A 271 3.54 -3.25 -5.30
N ASN A 272 2.46 -3.26 -4.52
CA ASN A 272 2.01 -4.48 -3.85
C ASN A 272 1.61 -5.57 -4.88
N LEU A 273 0.95 -5.21 -5.98
CA LEU A 273 0.63 -6.13 -7.06
C LEU A 273 1.89 -6.75 -7.68
N LEU A 274 2.93 -5.92 -7.94
CA LEU A 274 4.22 -6.39 -8.46
C LEU A 274 4.91 -7.36 -7.48
N ILE A 275 4.89 -7.07 -6.18
CA ILE A 275 5.47 -7.94 -5.14
C ILE A 275 4.73 -9.29 -5.11
N ILE A 276 3.40 -9.28 -5.09
CA ILE A 276 2.60 -10.50 -5.09
C ILE A 276 2.83 -11.30 -6.37
N THR A 277 2.87 -10.63 -7.52
CA THR A 277 3.16 -11.25 -8.81
C THR A 277 4.57 -11.86 -8.82
N GLY A 278 5.56 -11.11 -8.34
CA GLY A 278 6.94 -11.60 -8.22
C GLY A 278 7.06 -12.84 -7.34
N LEU A 279 6.34 -12.89 -6.22
CA LEU A 279 6.28 -14.08 -5.37
C LEU A 279 5.56 -15.25 -6.04
N LEU A 280 4.47 -15.01 -6.77
CA LEU A 280 3.79 -16.03 -7.55
C LEU A 280 4.74 -16.65 -8.59
N LEU A 281 5.43 -15.81 -9.36
CA LEU A 281 6.36 -16.26 -10.41
C LEU A 281 7.60 -16.95 -9.82
N GLY A 282 8.14 -16.42 -8.70
CA GLY A 282 9.33 -16.94 -8.05
C GLY A 282 9.12 -18.24 -7.28
N THR A 283 7.90 -18.50 -6.78
CA THR A 283 7.58 -19.75 -6.04
C THR A 283 7.12 -20.89 -6.95
N SER A 284 6.83 -20.60 -8.20
CA SER A 284 6.34 -21.56 -9.16
C SER A 284 7.48 -22.16 -10.02
N ARG A 285 7.22 -23.34 -10.59
CA ARG A 285 8.14 -24.01 -11.49
C ARG A 285 8.26 -23.25 -12.83
N HIS A 286 9.32 -23.60 -13.59
CA HIS A 286 9.61 -23.05 -14.92
C HIS A 286 8.36 -23.01 -15.81
N GLY A 287 8.09 -21.87 -16.43
CA GLY A 287 6.98 -21.69 -17.38
C GLY A 287 6.00 -20.58 -17.02
N LEU A 288 5.84 -20.20 -15.74
CA LEU A 288 4.90 -19.13 -15.37
C LEU A 288 5.32 -17.74 -15.90
N TRP A 289 6.59 -17.50 -16.15
CA TRP A 289 7.05 -16.27 -16.78
C TRP A 289 6.51 -16.10 -18.19
N GLY A 290 6.54 -17.20 -19.00
CA GLY A 290 5.93 -17.21 -20.34
C GLY A 290 4.43 -17.01 -20.29
N LEU A 291 3.73 -17.74 -19.43
CA LEU A 291 2.29 -17.61 -19.22
C LEU A 291 1.92 -16.19 -18.76
N TYR A 292 2.70 -15.60 -17.85
CA TYR A 292 2.46 -14.21 -17.42
C TYR A 292 2.62 -13.23 -18.59
N GLY A 293 3.64 -13.40 -19.44
CA GLY A 293 3.82 -12.63 -20.66
C GLY A 293 2.62 -12.72 -21.61
N GLU A 294 2.11 -13.94 -21.86
CA GLU A 294 0.91 -14.14 -22.67
C GLU A 294 -0.32 -13.47 -22.05
N CYS A 295 -0.52 -13.59 -20.74
CA CYS A 295 -1.63 -12.94 -20.04
C CYS A 295 -1.52 -11.42 -20.07
N LEU A 296 -0.31 -10.85 -20.02
CA LEU A 296 -0.09 -9.42 -20.19
C LEU A 296 -0.48 -8.94 -21.59
N VAL A 297 -0.08 -9.68 -22.65
CA VAL A 297 -0.46 -9.37 -24.04
C VAL A 297 -1.98 -9.39 -24.18
N LYS A 298 -2.66 -10.44 -23.73
CA LYS A 298 -4.13 -10.54 -23.75
C LYS A 298 -4.81 -9.39 -23.00
N SER A 299 -4.25 -9.00 -21.86
CA SER A 299 -4.78 -7.88 -21.06
C SER A 299 -4.59 -6.53 -21.75
N THR A 300 -3.48 -6.38 -22.48
CA THR A 300 -3.21 -5.19 -23.30
C THR A 300 -4.18 -5.11 -24.47
N GLU A 301 -4.39 -6.21 -25.18
CA GLU A 301 -5.36 -6.28 -26.29
C GLU A 301 -6.78 -5.94 -25.80
N LEU A 302 -7.21 -6.52 -24.68
CA LEU A 302 -8.48 -6.20 -24.05
C LEU A 302 -8.61 -4.72 -23.68
N PHE A 303 -7.54 -4.12 -23.13
CA PHE A 303 -7.52 -2.70 -22.80
C PHE A 303 -7.71 -1.82 -24.03
N VAL A 304 -6.97 -2.11 -25.11
CA VAL A 304 -7.06 -1.37 -26.37
C VAL A 304 -8.45 -1.50 -26.99
N GLU A 305 -9.04 -2.72 -26.97
CA GLU A 305 -10.39 -2.95 -27.44
C GLU A 305 -11.45 -2.16 -26.66
N LEU A 306 -11.34 -2.16 -25.31
CA LEU A 306 -12.23 -1.38 -24.45
C LEU A 306 -12.12 0.12 -24.72
N CYS A 307 -10.91 0.64 -24.88
CA CYS A 307 -10.69 2.04 -25.26
C CYS A 307 -11.32 2.36 -26.62
N GLY A 308 -11.17 1.49 -27.62
CA GLY A 308 -11.78 1.64 -28.93
C GLY A 308 -13.30 1.67 -28.87
N ARG A 309 -13.92 0.76 -28.13
CA ARG A 309 -15.37 0.73 -27.92
C ARG A 309 -15.89 1.99 -27.22
N LEU A 310 -15.18 2.45 -26.17
CA LEU A 310 -15.54 3.68 -25.47
C LEU A 310 -15.43 4.93 -26.37
N TRP A 311 -14.42 4.96 -27.24
CA TRP A 311 -14.28 6.03 -28.23
C TRP A 311 -15.46 6.09 -29.21
N VAL A 312 -15.87 4.94 -29.77
CA VAL A 312 -17.03 4.85 -30.69
C VAL A 312 -18.31 5.30 -29.97
N LEU A 313 -18.58 4.79 -28.77
CA LEU A 313 -19.74 5.20 -27.98
C LEU A 313 -19.72 6.69 -27.66
N GLY A 314 -18.55 7.23 -27.37
CA GLY A 314 -18.35 8.68 -27.12
C GLY A 314 -18.67 9.53 -28.35
N THR A 315 -18.24 9.13 -29.55
CA THR A 315 -18.51 9.84 -30.80
C THR A 315 -19.99 9.77 -31.18
N GLU A 316 -20.61 8.61 -31.08
CA GLU A 316 -22.06 8.44 -31.29
C GLU A 316 -22.90 9.29 -30.32
N GLY A 317 -22.53 9.32 -29.03
CA GLY A 317 -23.19 10.15 -28.03
C GLY A 317 -23.09 11.65 -28.33
N VAL A 318 -21.95 12.12 -28.81
CA VAL A 318 -21.75 13.52 -29.24
C VAL A 318 -22.62 13.85 -30.46
N ASP A 319 -22.75 12.95 -31.43
CA ASP A 319 -23.56 13.16 -32.62
C ASP A 319 -25.07 13.20 -32.29
N VAL A 320 -25.53 12.34 -31.36
CA VAL A 320 -26.89 12.39 -30.85
C VAL A 320 -27.18 13.73 -30.14
N LEU A 321 -26.24 14.22 -29.32
CA LEU A 321 -26.39 15.51 -28.66
C LEU A 321 -26.41 16.68 -29.66
N ARG A 322 -25.56 16.66 -30.67
CA ARG A 322 -25.55 17.69 -31.75
C ARG A 322 -26.89 17.71 -32.49
N THR A 323 -27.43 16.56 -32.84
CA THR A 323 -28.72 16.46 -33.54
C THR A 323 -29.90 16.90 -32.66
N SER A 324 -29.84 16.67 -31.36
CA SER A 324 -30.89 17.09 -30.41
C SER A 324 -30.88 18.58 -30.06
N LEU A 325 -29.67 19.18 -30.00
CA LEU A 325 -29.49 20.61 -29.72
C LEU A 325 -29.58 21.51 -30.96
N GLY A 326 -29.44 20.94 -32.14
CA GLY A 326 -29.57 21.67 -33.43
C GLY A 326 -30.99 21.74 -33.99
N LYS A 327 -31.98 21.23 -33.23
CA LYS A 327 -33.43 21.42 -33.42
C LYS A 327 -33.94 22.50 -32.46
#